data_7f81b504a4b4f01fc0de4622297c735d
#
_entry.id   7f81b504a4b4f01fc0de4622297c735d
#
_cell.length_a   1.000
_cell.length_b   1.000
_cell.length_c   1.000
_cell.angle_alpha   90.00
_cell.angle_beta   90.00
_cell.angle_gamma   90.00
#
_symmetry.space_group_name_H-M   'P 1'
#
loop_
_entity.id
_entity.type
_entity.pdbx_description
1 polymer ?
#
loop_
_entity_poly.entity_id
_entity_poly.type
_entity_poly.pdbx_seq_one_letter_code
_entity_poly.pdbx_strand_id
1 'polypeptide(L)'
;MAASFSSFSSFALGGWRALCSTSSSPRSAFSDEATIISGTKLAKQVLKEVQRDVESWISSGNKRPHLTVVLVGDNPASHIYVRNKIKAAAAVGISSEIILRPKDISQEELLDLTAKLNKDSAVSGLLVQLPLPEHIDERTVCNAITPEKDVDGFHIMNIGRLCLDQPSVIPATAAAVWEIIRRTGIQTFGKNVVVAGRSKHVGMPISMLLHTDGEHERPGGDATVTITHRYTPKEQLKIHTQLADIVIVAADYTEQPKLLKLMQACLEEHYSYCINGLCAFHSELRRPICKCLAGYNGERCEHLTLNSYAHTSYERYIAVGIGIGILTSGILAIIYCYVKKRCRKLKSPYKVCTGETAL
;
A
#
# COMPACT_ATOMS: atom_id res chain seq x y z
N MET A 1 38.19 0.29 -20.65
CA MET A 1 39.33 -0.16 -19.82
C MET A 1 38.79 -1.19 -18.82
N ALA A 2 39.25 -2.41 -18.96
CA ALA A 2 38.89 -3.53 -18.12
C ALA A 2 39.75 -3.56 -16.87
N ALA A 3 39.18 -3.85 -15.71
CA ALA A 3 39.91 -4.28 -14.50
C ALA A 3 39.03 -5.25 -13.78
N SER A 4 39.30 -6.37 -13.88
CA SER A 4 39.77 -7.61 -13.27
C SER A 4 39.32 -7.82 -11.84
N PHE A 5 38.45 -8.81 -11.66
CA PHE A 5 38.14 -9.46 -10.37
C PHE A 5 39.08 -10.62 -10.16
N SER A 6 39.72 -10.70 -9.00
CA SER A 6 40.17 -11.95 -8.41
C SER A 6 40.36 -11.77 -6.89
N SER A 7 39.59 -12.50 -6.09
CA SER A 7 40.12 -13.30 -4.97
C SER A 7 38.98 -13.95 -4.19
N PHE A 8 38.75 -15.21 -4.47
CA PHE A 8 38.08 -16.13 -3.55
C PHE A 8 39.12 -16.71 -2.60
N SER A 9 38.90 -16.61 -1.31
CA SER A 9 39.63 -17.39 -0.32
C SER A 9 38.65 -18.14 0.56
N SER A 10 38.84 -19.44 0.55
CA SER A 10 38.25 -20.50 1.35
C SER A 10 38.15 -20.18 2.84
N PHE A 11 37.01 -20.50 3.46
CA PHE A 11 36.98 -20.79 4.89
C PHE A 11 36.27 -22.11 5.17
N ALA A 12 36.92 -22.82 6.08
CA ALA A 12 36.77 -24.21 6.39
C ALA A 12 35.52 -24.56 7.19
N LEU A 13 35.09 -25.79 7.00
CA LEU A 13 34.13 -26.55 7.80
C LEU A 13 34.53 -26.60 9.29
N GLY A 14 33.69 -26.05 10.15
CA GLY A 14 33.75 -26.17 11.61
C GLY A 14 32.42 -26.62 12.18
N GLY A 15 32.45 -27.73 12.91
CA GLY A 15 31.34 -28.53 13.35
C GLY A 15 30.19 -27.85 14.09
N TRP A 16 29.00 -28.24 13.73
CA TRP A 16 27.76 -27.91 14.43
C TRP A 16 27.59 -28.86 15.62
N ARG A 17 27.80 -28.36 16.83
CA ARG A 17 27.21 -28.95 18.03
C ARG A 17 25.88 -28.25 18.32
N ALA A 18 24.81 -29.01 18.22
CA ALA A 18 23.50 -28.62 18.68
C ALA A 18 23.50 -28.47 20.20
N LEU A 19 23.35 -27.22 20.67
CA LEU A 19 22.93 -26.96 22.06
C LEU A 19 21.46 -26.49 21.96
N CYS A 20 20.58 -27.44 22.27
CA CYS A 20 19.18 -27.16 22.52
C CYS A 20 19.09 -26.51 23.91
N SER A 21 19.10 -25.17 23.97
CA SER A 21 18.70 -24.43 25.16
C SER A 21 17.27 -23.95 24.96
N THR A 22 16.35 -24.56 25.66
CA THR A 22 14.98 -24.05 25.83
C THR A 22 15.04 -22.79 26.68
N SER A 23 15.24 -21.65 26.05
CA SER A 23 14.91 -20.36 26.65
C SER A 23 13.49 -20.02 26.31
N SER A 24 12.58 -20.28 27.24
CA SER A 24 11.24 -19.66 27.26
C SER A 24 11.43 -18.17 27.47
N SER A 25 11.50 -17.44 26.37
CA SER A 25 11.36 -16.00 26.36
C SER A 25 9.93 -15.65 26.80
N PRO A 26 9.73 -14.77 27.78
CA PRO A 26 8.37 -14.36 28.15
C PRO A 26 7.77 -13.66 26.90
N ARG A 27 6.70 -14.21 26.36
CA ARG A 27 5.84 -13.50 25.43
C ARG A 27 5.36 -12.26 26.18
N SER A 28 5.88 -11.09 25.81
CA SER A 28 5.29 -9.83 26.20
C SER A 28 3.82 -9.92 25.79
N ALA A 29 2.92 -9.75 26.75
CA ALA A 29 1.50 -9.62 26.52
C ALA A 29 1.32 -8.34 25.68
N PHE A 30 1.31 -8.49 24.36
CA PHE A 30 0.77 -7.47 23.49
C PHE A 30 -0.72 -7.40 23.84
N SER A 31 -1.17 -6.26 24.33
CA SER A 31 -2.59 -5.98 24.43
C SER A 31 -3.20 -6.18 23.05
N ASP A 32 -4.16 -7.08 22.92
CA ASP A 32 -4.90 -7.41 21.69
C ASP A 32 -5.76 -6.23 21.18
N GLU A 33 -5.62 -5.04 21.76
CA GLU A 33 -6.43 -3.88 21.46
C GLU A 33 -5.74 -3.03 20.36
N ALA A 34 -6.45 -2.91 19.24
CA ALA A 34 -5.99 -2.12 18.09
C ALA A 34 -5.88 -0.64 18.45
N THR A 35 -4.74 -0.03 18.19
CA THR A 35 -4.54 1.41 18.38
C THR A 35 -5.11 2.19 17.20
N ILE A 36 -6.07 3.07 17.46
CA ILE A 36 -6.65 3.94 16.44
C ILE A 36 -5.82 5.21 16.31
N ILE A 37 -5.25 5.44 15.13
CA ILE A 37 -4.51 6.64 14.78
C ILE A 37 -5.50 7.71 14.31
N SER A 38 -5.53 8.86 15.01
CA SER A 38 -6.41 9.97 14.63
C SER A 38 -5.75 10.88 13.59
N GLY A 39 -6.19 10.79 12.34
CA GLY A 39 -5.77 11.69 11.26
C GLY A 39 -6.04 13.17 11.56
N THR A 40 -7.15 13.49 12.24
CA THR A 40 -7.45 14.86 12.67
C THR A 40 -6.43 15.41 13.66
N LYS A 41 -5.94 14.57 14.58
CA LYS A 41 -4.89 14.97 15.54
C LYS A 41 -3.57 15.24 14.81
N LEU A 42 -3.18 14.37 13.91
CA LEU A 42 -1.97 14.53 13.09
C LEU A 42 -2.06 15.76 12.18
N ALA A 43 -3.20 15.98 11.52
CA ALA A 43 -3.42 17.18 10.69
C ALA A 43 -3.27 18.47 11.49
N LYS A 44 -3.75 18.54 12.74
CA LYS A 44 -3.56 19.71 13.61
C LYS A 44 -2.08 19.94 13.94
N GLN A 45 -1.28 18.91 14.08
CA GLN A 45 0.17 19.04 14.29
C GLN A 45 0.84 19.62 13.04
N VAL A 46 0.56 19.04 11.86
CA VAL A 46 1.08 19.54 10.58
C VAL A 46 0.70 21.01 10.35
N LEU A 47 -0.56 21.38 10.58
CA LEU A 47 -1.01 22.77 10.44
C LEU A 47 -0.23 23.72 11.33
N LYS A 48 0.09 23.36 12.58
CA LYS A 48 0.91 24.20 13.47
C LYS A 48 2.35 24.35 12.99
N GLU A 49 2.92 23.31 12.40
CA GLU A 49 4.27 23.34 11.83
C GLU A 49 4.30 24.27 10.61
N VAL A 50 3.38 24.06 9.67
CA VAL A 50 3.25 24.89 8.46
C VAL A 50 2.96 26.34 8.82
N GLN A 51 2.14 26.60 9.85
CA GLN A 51 1.88 27.97 10.31
C GLN A 51 3.18 28.66 10.76
N ARG A 52 4.01 27.99 11.55
CA ARG A 52 5.31 28.54 11.98
C ARG A 52 6.25 28.80 10.80
N ASP A 53 6.25 27.90 9.82
CA ASP A 53 7.08 28.04 8.63
C ASP A 53 6.61 29.26 7.79
N VAL A 54 5.32 29.46 7.63
CA VAL A 54 4.74 30.62 6.93
C VAL A 54 5.01 31.91 7.69
N GLU A 55 4.89 31.93 9.01
CA GLU A 55 5.23 33.08 9.85
C GLU A 55 6.72 33.44 9.74
N SER A 56 7.60 32.45 9.78
CA SER A 56 9.04 32.61 9.58
C SER A 56 9.38 33.17 8.20
N TRP A 57 8.73 32.62 7.15
CA TRP A 57 8.87 33.09 5.78
C TRP A 57 8.50 34.55 5.60
N ILE A 58 7.37 34.98 6.17
CA ILE A 58 6.89 36.36 6.11
C ILE A 58 7.83 37.28 6.94
N SER A 59 8.25 36.84 8.11
CA SER A 59 9.15 37.60 8.99
C SER A 59 10.53 37.82 8.35
N SER A 60 10.95 36.95 7.45
CA SER A 60 12.18 37.09 6.66
C SER A 60 12.04 38.08 5.48
N GLY A 61 10.93 38.83 5.41
CA GLY A 61 10.68 39.85 4.37
C GLY A 61 10.10 39.30 3.05
N ASN A 62 9.73 38.04 3.01
CA ASN A 62 9.11 37.42 1.81
C ASN A 62 7.63 37.75 1.71
N LYS A 63 7.11 37.68 0.49
CA LYS A 63 5.67 37.85 0.25
C LYS A 63 4.89 36.69 0.88
N ARG A 64 3.70 37.00 1.42
CA ARG A 64 2.76 35.98 1.89
C ARG A 64 2.41 35.03 0.78
N PRO A 65 2.50 33.70 0.97
CA PRO A 65 2.08 32.74 -0.04
C PRO A 65 0.60 32.89 -0.38
N HIS A 66 0.26 32.71 -1.66
CA HIS A 66 -1.10 32.80 -2.17
C HIS A 66 -1.46 31.58 -2.98
N LEU A 67 -2.59 30.95 -2.62
CA LEU A 67 -3.16 29.77 -3.28
C LEU A 67 -4.38 30.17 -4.12
N THR A 68 -4.33 29.91 -5.41
CA THR A 68 -5.48 30.04 -6.29
C THR A 68 -6.07 28.67 -6.61
N VAL A 69 -7.35 28.50 -6.38
CA VAL A 69 -8.11 27.28 -6.66
C VAL A 69 -9.11 27.55 -7.76
N VAL A 70 -9.02 26.83 -8.86
CA VAL A 70 -10.01 26.85 -9.94
C VAL A 70 -11.00 25.71 -9.72
N LEU A 71 -12.28 26.01 -9.65
CA LEU A 71 -13.37 25.06 -9.47
C LEU A 71 -14.33 25.15 -10.66
N VAL A 72 -14.52 24.05 -11.37
CA VAL A 72 -15.37 23.95 -12.56
C VAL A 72 -16.64 23.17 -12.23
N GLY A 73 -17.80 23.78 -12.48
CA GLY A 73 -19.12 23.19 -12.25
C GLY A 73 -19.53 23.13 -10.78
N ASP A 74 -20.60 22.39 -10.51
CA ASP A 74 -21.31 22.41 -9.22
C ASP A 74 -21.26 21.07 -8.47
N ASN A 75 -20.20 20.29 -8.64
CA ASN A 75 -20.06 19.01 -7.93
C ASN A 75 -19.98 19.26 -6.40
N PRO A 76 -20.94 18.76 -5.60
CA PRO A 76 -20.97 19.05 -4.15
C PRO A 76 -19.75 18.52 -3.39
N ALA A 77 -19.17 17.38 -3.81
CA ALA A 77 -17.97 16.84 -3.21
C ALA A 77 -16.76 17.76 -3.46
N SER A 78 -16.60 18.25 -4.70
CA SER A 78 -15.54 19.19 -5.05
C SER A 78 -15.62 20.48 -4.24
N HIS A 79 -16.83 21.02 -4.03
CA HIS A 79 -17.04 22.20 -3.19
C HIS A 79 -16.63 21.98 -1.73
N ILE A 80 -16.89 20.79 -1.17
CA ILE A 80 -16.47 20.43 0.19
C ILE A 80 -14.94 20.36 0.28
N TYR A 81 -14.28 19.73 -0.69
CA TYR A 81 -12.81 19.64 -0.74
C TYR A 81 -12.17 21.01 -0.85
N VAL A 82 -12.63 21.84 -1.79
CA VAL A 82 -12.11 23.20 -1.96
C VAL A 82 -12.29 24.02 -0.68
N ARG A 83 -13.48 24.01 -0.06
CA ARG A 83 -13.73 24.72 1.20
C ARG A 83 -12.76 24.26 2.31
N ASN A 84 -12.48 22.97 2.41
CA ASN A 84 -11.54 22.45 3.40
C ASN A 84 -10.10 22.87 3.10
N LYS A 85 -9.68 22.89 1.82
CA LYS A 85 -8.36 23.40 1.39
C LYS A 85 -8.19 24.89 1.76
N ILE A 86 -9.18 25.73 1.43
CA ILE A 86 -9.17 27.14 1.77
C ILE A 86 -9.14 27.38 3.28
N LYS A 87 -9.93 26.64 4.03
CA LYS A 87 -9.93 26.71 5.50
C LYS A 87 -8.56 26.33 6.10
N ALA A 88 -7.93 25.31 5.55
CA ALA A 88 -6.59 24.91 6.00
C ALA A 88 -5.54 25.95 5.63
N ALA A 89 -5.59 26.50 4.41
CA ALA A 89 -4.70 27.60 3.97
C ALA A 89 -4.83 28.82 4.89
N ALA A 90 -6.04 29.26 5.19
CA ALA A 90 -6.29 30.38 6.09
C ALA A 90 -5.77 30.12 7.51
N ALA A 91 -5.92 28.89 8.03
CA ALA A 91 -5.45 28.52 9.37
C ALA A 91 -3.93 28.59 9.53
N VAL A 92 -3.16 28.46 8.44
CA VAL A 92 -1.70 28.54 8.43
C VAL A 92 -1.15 29.87 7.92
N GLY A 93 -2.03 30.86 7.64
CA GLY A 93 -1.61 32.18 7.19
C GLY A 93 -1.32 32.29 5.69
N ILE A 94 -1.70 31.31 4.89
CA ILE A 94 -1.67 31.37 3.42
C ILE A 94 -2.93 32.10 2.95
N SER A 95 -2.77 33.13 2.11
CA SER A 95 -3.92 33.77 1.46
C SER A 95 -4.45 32.87 0.34
N SER A 96 -5.74 32.93 0.05
CA SER A 96 -6.33 32.08 -0.97
C SER A 96 -7.54 32.68 -1.64
N GLU A 97 -7.77 32.31 -2.91
CA GLU A 97 -8.95 32.67 -3.67
C GLU A 97 -9.53 31.44 -4.37
N ILE A 98 -10.82 31.53 -4.71
CA ILE A 98 -11.51 30.53 -5.51
C ILE A 98 -12.02 31.18 -6.78
N ILE A 99 -11.62 30.65 -7.91
CA ILE A 99 -12.13 31.06 -9.23
C ILE A 99 -13.16 30.02 -9.67
N LEU A 100 -14.43 30.41 -9.65
CA LEU A 100 -15.52 29.56 -10.12
C LEU A 100 -15.65 29.67 -11.64
N ARG A 101 -15.86 28.55 -12.30
CA ARG A 101 -16.15 28.47 -13.74
C ARG A 101 -17.36 27.56 -13.95
N PRO A 102 -18.19 27.90 -14.94
CA PRO A 102 -19.38 27.12 -15.26
C PRO A 102 -18.95 25.73 -15.81
N LYS A 103 -19.87 24.76 -15.72
CA LYS A 103 -19.62 23.38 -16.16
C LYS A 103 -19.36 23.27 -17.67
N ASP A 104 -19.89 24.16 -18.45
CA ASP A 104 -19.79 24.22 -19.91
C ASP A 104 -18.60 25.04 -20.42
N ILE A 105 -17.70 25.49 -19.54
CA ILE A 105 -16.45 26.16 -19.97
C ILE A 105 -15.69 25.28 -20.96
N SER A 106 -15.16 25.89 -22.03
CA SER A 106 -14.33 25.14 -22.97
C SER A 106 -12.96 24.80 -22.37
N GLN A 107 -12.32 23.75 -22.89
CA GLN A 107 -10.97 23.38 -22.45
C GLN A 107 -9.97 24.49 -22.76
N GLU A 108 -10.10 25.17 -23.91
CA GLU A 108 -9.24 26.26 -24.33
C GLU A 108 -9.33 27.44 -23.36
N GLU A 109 -10.54 27.85 -22.97
CA GLU A 109 -10.74 28.94 -21.99
C GLU A 109 -10.12 28.59 -20.63
N LEU A 110 -10.22 27.31 -20.19
CA LEU A 110 -9.62 26.87 -18.96
C LEU A 110 -8.10 26.86 -19.05
N LEU A 111 -7.52 26.46 -20.18
CA LEU A 111 -6.08 26.51 -20.43
C LEU A 111 -5.56 27.95 -20.50
N ASP A 112 -6.28 28.85 -21.11
CA ASP A 112 -5.95 30.29 -21.15
C ASP A 112 -5.96 30.91 -19.75
N LEU A 113 -6.95 30.56 -18.93
CA LEU A 113 -7.01 30.98 -17.53
C LEU A 113 -5.77 30.46 -16.77
N THR A 114 -5.47 29.17 -16.93
CA THR A 114 -4.30 28.55 -16.29
C THR A 114 -3.01 29.22 -16.71
N ALA A 115 -2.85 29.54 -18.00
CA ALA A 115 -1.67 30.23 -18.52
C ALA A 115 -1.52 31.66 -17.95
N LYS A 116 -2.62 32.37 -17.71
CA LYS A 116 -2.61 33.68 -17.02
C LYS A 116 -2.16 33.56 -15.58
N LEU A 117 -2.72 32.59 -14.85
CA LEU A 117 -2.37 32.35 -13.43
C LEU A 117 -0.92 31.86 -13.25
N ASN A 118 -0.38 31.11 -14.20
CA ASN A 118 1.03 30.72 -14.22
C ASN A 118 1.97 31.94 -14.30
N LYS A 119 1.58 32.97 -15.08
CA LYS A 119 2.38 34.18 -15.27
C LYS A 119 2.23 35.17 -14.12
N ASP A 120 1.19 35.05 -13.31
CA ASP A 120 0.93 35.96 -12.22
C ASP A 120 1.90 35.68 -11.04
N SER A 121 2.76 36.64 -10.75
CA SER A 121 3.73 36.56 -9.65
C SER A 121 3.08 36.65 -8.25
N ALA A 122 1.81 37.00 -8.17
CA ALA A 122 1.06 37.00 -6.91
C ALA A 122 0.60 35.58 -6.54
N VAL A 123 0.43 34.69 -7.53
CA VAL A 123 0.02 33.29 -7.33
C VAL A 123 1.24 32.42 -7.01
N SER A 124 1.34 31.94 -5.78
CA SER A 124 2.41 31.05 -5.34
C SER A 124 2.11 29.58 -5.61
N GLY A 125 0.84 29.19 -5.52
CA GLY A 125 0.36 27.84 -5.81
C GLY A 125 -0.97 27.88 -6.56
N LEU A 126 -1.15 26.94 -7.46
CA LEU A 126 -2.31 26.80 -8.31
C LEU A 126 -2.79 25.35 -8.31
N LEU A 127 -4.09 25.16 -8.19
CA LEU A 127 -4.71 23.88 -8.44
C LEU A 127 -6.05 24.03 -9.19
N VAL A 128 -6.35 23.07 -10.03
CA VAL A 128 -7.66 22.90 -10.66
C VAL A 128 -8.32 21.69 -10.02
N GLN A 129 -9.45 21.90 -9.34
CA GLN A 129 -10.09 20.86 -8.56
C GLN A 129 -10.70 19.77 -9.45
N LEU A 130 -10.23 18.53 -9.28
CA LEU A 130 -10.79 17.36 -9.94
C LEU A 130 -12.00 16.80 -9.17
N PRO A 131 -12.91 16.07 -9.84
CA PRO A 131 -12.93 15.77 -11.28
C PRO A 131 -13.42 16.97 -12.12
N LEU A 132 -12.99 17.01 -13.38
CA LEU A 132 -13.46 17.95 -14.39
C LEU A 132 -14.64 17.37 -15.19
N PRO A 133 -15.43 18.20 -15.91
CA PRO A 133 -16.44 17.74 -16.85
C PRO A 133 -15.83 16.83 -17.94
N GLU A 134 -16.59 15.84 -18.44
CA GLU A 134 -16.12 14.80 -19.36
C GLU A 134 -15.53 15.31 -20.68
N HIS A 135 -15.91 16.52 -21.13
CA HIS A 135 -15.39 17.14 -22.36
C HIS A 135 -14.03 17.81 -22.19
N ILE A 136 -13.49 17.84 -20.96
CA ILE A 136 -12.18 18.42 -20.64
C ILE A 136 -11.21 17.29 -20.26
N ASP A 137 -10.07 17.24 -20.93
CA ASP A 137 -9.01 16.30 -20.57
C ASP A 137 -8.25 16.76 -19.32
N GLU A 138 -8.50 16.09 -18.19
CA GLU A 138 -7.87 16.38 -16.90
C GLU A 138 -6.34 16.39 -16.97
N ARG A 139 -5.75 15.48 -17.75
CA ARG A 139 -4.29 15.39 -17.89
C ARG A 139 -3.70 16.60 -18.56
N THR A 140 -4.34 17.07 -19.62
CA THR A 140 -3.93 18.30 -20.34
C THR A 140 -3.98 19.49 -19.41
N VAL A 141 -5.04 19.63 -18.61
CA VAL A 141 -5.19 20.73 -17.66
C VAL A 141 -4.16 20.65 -16.52
N CYS A 142 -3.96 19.48 -15.93
CA CYS A 142 -2.93 19.30 -14.89
C CYS A 142 -1.51 19.62 -15.40
N ASN A 143 -1.20 19.25 -16.64
CA ASN A 143 0.10 19.55 -17.27
C ASN A 143 0.22 21.00 -17.76
N ALA A 144 -0.85 21.76 -17.80
CA ALA A 144 -0.80 23.19 -18.11
C ALA A 144 -0.40 24.05 -16.90
N ILE A 145 -0.52 23.56 -15.68
CA ILE A 145 0.00 24.22 -14.48
C ILE A 145 1.53 24.10 -14.48
N THR A 146 2.27 25.19 -14.20
CA THR A 146 3.74 25.06 -14.10
C THR A 146 4.13 24.17 -12.92
N PRO A 147 5.15 23.29 -13.05
CA PRO A 147 5.53 22.34 -12.01
C PRO A 147 5.77 22.95 -10.63
N GLU A 148 6.28 24.19 -10.60
CA GLU A 148 6.59 24.93 -9.38
C GLU A 148 5.36 25.47 -8.67
N LYS A 149 4.23 25.67 -9.40
CA LYS A 149 2.95 26.09 -8.84
C LYS A 149 1.94 24.95 -8.65
N ASP A 150 2.26 23.75 -9.15
CA ASP A 150 1.41 22.56 -9.05
C ASP A 150 1.42 22.01 -7.61
N VAL A 151 0.52 22.54 -6.78
CA VAL A 151 0.45 22.15 -5.35
C VAL A 151 -0.23 20.79 -5.11
N ASP A 152 -0.95 20.25 -6.10
CA ASP A 152 -1.51 18.88 -6.01
C ASP A 152 -0.50 17.80 -6.46
N GLY A 153 0.60 18.19 -7.12
CA GLY A 153 1.67 17.29 -7.57
C GLY A 153 1.28 16.38 -8.73
N PHE A 154 0.34 16.80 -9.59
CA PHE A 154 -0.17 15.98 -10.69
C PHE A 154 0.49 16.24 -12.03
N HIS A 155 1.29 17.30 -12.14
CA HIS A 155 2.05 17.60 -13.34
C HIS A 155 3.03 16.46 -13.65
N ILE A 156 3.17 16.12 -14.94
CA ILE A 156 4.02 15.02 -15.40
C ILE A 156 5.47 15.12 -14.90
N MET A 157 6.00 16.35 -14.78
CA MET A 157 7.35 16.57 -14.24
C MET A 157 7.45 16.21 -12.76
N ASN A 158 6.44 16.55 -11.95
CA ASN A 158 6.42 16.20 -10.54
C ASN A 158 6.29 14.68 -10.34
N ILE A 159 5.42 14.03 -11.12
CA ILE A 159 5.28 12.56 -11.12
C ILE A 159 6.54 11.89 -11.64
N GLY A 160 7.16 12.40 -12.69
CA GLY A 160 8.42 11.86 -13.23
C GLY A 160 9.56 11.96 -12.21
N ARG A 161 9.72 13.11 -11.57
CA ARG A 161 10.71 13.31 -10.48
C ARG A 161 10.43 12.41 -9.28
N LEU A 162 9.15 12.24 -8.90
CA LEU A 162 8.76 11.29 -7.86
C LEU A 162 9.20 9.87 -8.19
N CYS A 163 9.03 9.44 -9.44
CA CYS A 163 9.43 8.12 -9.93
C CYS A 163 10.96 7.92 -9.98
N LEU A 164 11.71 9.02 -10.12
CA LEU A 164 13.18 9.04 -10.21
C LEU A 164 13.84 9.45 -8.89
N ASP A 165 13.10 9.45 -7.80
CA ASP A 165 13.54 9.80 -6.44
C ASP A 165 14.15 11.19 -6.30
N GLN A 166 13.78 12.10 -7.21
CA GLN A 166 14.19 13.48 -7.23
C GLN A 166 13.25 14.38 -6.39
N PRO A 167 13.73 15.52 -5.89
CA PRO A 167 12.89 16.51 -5.22
C PRO A 167 11.74 16.97 -6.11
N SER A 168 10.52 16.83 -5.64
CA SER A 168 9.28 17.16 -6.37
C SER A 168 8.15 17.49 -5.42
N VAL A 169 7.10 18.12 -5.94
CA VAL A 169 5.83 18.20 -5.23
C VAL A 169 5.18 16.82 -5.29
N ILE A 170 5.02 16.21 -4.13
CA ILE A 170 4.42 14.88 -4.01
C ILE A 170 2.89 15.03 -4.01
N PRO A 171 2.13 14.17 -4.72
CA PRO A 171 0.68 14.17 -4.65
C PRO A 171 0.17 14.18 -3.20
N ALA A 172 -0.68 15.15 -2.88
CA ALA A 172 -1.02 15.50 -1.49
C ALA A 172 -1.54 14.33 -0.65
N THR A 173 -2.36 13.45 -1.24
CA THR A 173 -2.87 12.26 -0.53
C THR A 173 -1.76 11.25 -0.25
N ALA A 174 -0.83 11.07 -1.17
CA ALA A 174 0.32 10.18 -0.96
C ALA A 174 1.26 10.76 0.13
N ALA A 175 1.51 12.06 0.09
CA ALA A 175 2.27 12.75 1.14
C ALA A 175 1.60 12.59 2.52
N ALA A 176 0.26 12.66 2.59
CA ALA A 176 -0.47 12.46 3.84
C ALA A 176 -0.31 11.05 4.41
N VAL A 177 -0.36 10.02 3.57
CA VAL A 177 -0.12 8.63 3.99
C VAL A 177 1.31 8.45 4.49
N TRP A 178 2.28 9.04 3.79
CA TRP A 178 3.68 9.02 4.21
C TRP A 178 3.90 9.71 5.56
N GLU A 179 3.27 10.87 5.78
CA GLU A 179 3.32 11.57 7.07
C GLU A 179 2.68 10.77 8.21
N ILE A 180 1.59 10.05 7.95
CA ILE A 180 0.99 9.16 8.95
C ILE A 180 1.99 8.06 9.33
N ILE A 181 2.58 7.37 8.38
CA ILE A 181 3.55 6.29 8.61
C ILE A 181 4.74 6.82 9.41
N ARG A 182 5.34 7.91 8.96
CA ARG A 182 6.52 8.50 9.58
C ARG A 182 6.25 8.98 11.02
N ARG A 183 5.14 9.70 11.23
CA ARG A 183 4.79 10.28 12.55
C ARG A 183 4.32 9.25 13.57
N THR A 184 3.84 8.11 13.12
CA THR A 184 3.42 7.02 14.01
C THR A 184 4.51 6.00 14.26
N GLY A 185 5.68 6.14 13.63
CA GLY A 185 6.84 5.25 13.81
C GLY A 185 6.64 3.87 13.19
N ILE A 186 5.71 3.72 12.25
CA ILE A 186 5.51 2.47 11.53
C ILE A 186 6.74 2.20 10.65
N GLN A 187 7.42 1.10 10.90
CA GLN A 187 8.59 0.69 10.13
C GLN A 187 8.15 0.09 8.79
N THR A 188 8.73 0.60 7.70
CA THR A 188 8.45 0.13 6.34
C THR A 188 9.60 -0.66 5.72
N PHE A 189 10.83 -0.47 6.20
CA PHE A 189 12.03 -1.14 5.72
C PHE A 189 11.88 -2.65 5.73
N GLY A 190 12.03 -3.28 4.57
CA GLY A 190 11.91 -4.74 4.40
C GLY A 190 10.50 -5.31 4.62
N LYS A 191 9.46 -4.46 4.72
CA LYS A 191 8.08 -4.88 4.99
C LYS A 191 7.30 -5.17 3.71
N ASN A 192 6.35 -6.11 3.80
CA ASN A 192 5.38 -6.37 2.75
C ASN A 192 4.20 -5.40 2.88
N VAL A 193 4.03 -4.53 1.91
CA VAL A 193 2.95 -3.55 1.87
C VAL A 193 1.99 -3.87 0.74
N VAL A 194 0.70 -3.93 1.04
CA VAL A 194 -0.36 -4.01 0.03
C VAL A 194 -1.03 -2.66 -0.12
N VAL A 195 -1.01 -2.13 -1.34
CA VAL A 195 -1.78 -0.93 -1.71
C VAL A 195 -2.98 -1.36 -2.55
N ALA A 196 -4.16 -1.27 -1.95
CA ALA A 196 -5.43 -1.60 -2.63
C ALA A 196 -5.96 -0.35 -3.34
N GLY A 197 -5.61 -0.21 -4.61
CA GLY A 197 -5.93 0.90 -5.50
C GLY A 197 -4.76 1.27 -6.38
N ARG A 198 -5.04 1.64 -7.64
CA ARG A 198 -4.01 2.00 -8.64
C ARG A 198 -4.27 3.34 -9.33
N SER A 199 -4.99 4.22 -8.67
CA SER A 199 -5.24 5.57 -9.21
C SER A 199 -3.91 6.30 -9.40
N LYS A 200 -3.81 7.08 -10.48
CA LYS A 200 -2.58 7.82 -10.81
C LYS A 200 -2.30 8.96 -9.83
N HIS A 201 -3.32 9.42 -9.14
CA HIS A 201 -3.24 10.53 -8.18
C HIS A 201 -3.09 10.06 -6.72
N VAL A 202 -3.36 8.78 -6.41
CA VAL A 202 -3.34 8.27 -5.03
C VAL A 202 -2.53 6.98 -4.91
N GLY A 203 -3.06 5.84 -5.41
CA GLY A 203 -2.46 4.53 -5.17
C GLY A 203 -1.06 4.37 -5.77
N MET A 204 -0.84 4.84 -7.00
CA MET A 204 0.48 4.77 -7.64
C MET A 204 1.52 5.63 -6.92
N PRO A 205 1.27 6.91 -6.60
CA PRO A 205 2.23 7.72 -5.84
C PRO A 205 2.54 7.16 -4.44
N ILE A 206 1.54 6.61 -3.74
CA ILE A 206 1.77 5.93 -2.45
C ILE A 206 2.71 4.74 -2.64
N SER A 207 2.48 3.93 -3.66
CA SER A 207 3.31 2.76 -3.96
C SER A 207 4.74 3.14 -4.29
N MET A 208 4.93 4.22 -5.05
CA MET A 208 6.26 4.76 -5.36
C MET A 208 7.00 5.19 -4.09
N LEU A 209 6.37 5.99 -3.22
CA LEU A 209 6.97 6.44 -1.98
C LEU A 209 7.43 5.29 -1.08
N LEU A 210 6.61 4.23 -0.98
CA LEU A 210 6.90 3.10 -0.12
C LEU A 210 7.96 2.16 -0.70
N HIS A 211 8.00 2.04 -2.02
CA HIS A 211 8.95 1.18 -2.72
C HIS A 211 10.33 1.81 -2.89
N THR A 212 10.39 3.14 -2.94
CA THR A 212 11.62 3.90 -3.14
C THR A 212 12.66 3.57 -2.07
N ASP A 213 13.91 3.52 -2.49
CA ASP A 213 15.10 3.42 -1.67
C ASP A 213 15.23 4.59 -0.68
N GLY A 214 15.62 4.30 0.55
CA GLY A 214 15.79 5.29 1.62
C GLY A 214 17.07 6.13 1.54
N GLU A 215 18.01 5.80 0.66
CA GLU A 215 19.34 6.43 0.59
C GLU A 215 19.44 7.66 -0.33
N HIS A 216 18.37 8.00 -1.06
CA HIS A 216 18.36 9.12 -2.00
C HIS A 216 17.97 10.47 -1.39
N GLU A 217 18.06 11.56 -2.19
CA GLU A 217 17.69 12.92 -1.79
C GLU A 217 16.27 13.01 -1.20
N ARG A 218 15.38 12.15 -1.68
CA ARG A 218 14.04 11.96 -1.14
C ARG A 218 13.94 10.56 -0.52
N PRO A 219 14.00 10.44 0.81
CA PRO A 219 13.93 9.16 1.49
C PRO A 219 12.66 8.39 1.13
N GLY A 220 12.79 7.11 0.83
CA GLY A 220 11.72 6.17 0.56
C GLY A 220 11.45 5.22 1.72
N GLY A 221 10.55 4.27 1.48
CA GLY A 221 10.11 3.31 2.49
C GLY A 221 10.85 1.99 2.49
N ASP A 222 11.67 1.69 1.48
CA ASP A 222 12.38 0.41 1.29
C ASP A 222 11.46 -0.82 1.46
N ALA A 223 10.21 -0.69 1.09
CA ALA A 223 9.22 -1.74 1.25
C ALA A 223 9.03 -2.57 -0.03
N THR A 224 8.67 -3.83 0.11
CA THR A 224 8.13 -4.62 -1.00
C THR A 224 6.65 -4.29 -1.17
N VAL A 225 6.29 -3.65 -2.29
CA VAL A 225 4.92 -3.15 -2.49
C VAL A 225 4.16 -4.00 -3.51
N THR A 226 3.01 -4.52 -3.09
CA THR A 226 2.05 -5.19 -3.95
C THR A 226 0.85 -4.28 -4.23
N ILE A 227 0.59 -3.96 -5.49
CA ILE A 227 -0.55 -3.14 -5.89
C ILE A 227 -1.70 -4.05 -6.30
N THR A 228 -2.85 -3.92 -5.65
CA THR A 228 -4.08 -4.63 -5.98
C THR A 228 -5.15 -3.67 -6.50
N HIS A 229 -6.11 -4.18 -7.25
CA HIS A 229 -7.15 -3.34 -7.86
C HIS A 229 -8.43 -4.15 -8.12
N ARG A 230 -9.49 -3.50 -8.65
CA ARG A 230 -10.81 -4.12 -8.89
C ARG A 230 -10.80 -5.41 -9.72
N TYR A 231 -9.76 -5.66 -10.51
CA TYR A 231 -9.61 -6.88 -11.32
C TYR A 231 -8.68 -7.91 -10.67
N THR A 232 -8.13 -7.63 -9.49
CA THR A 232 -7.37 -8.64 -8.74
C THR A 232 -8.34 -9.71 -8.25
N PRO A 233 -8.11 -11.00 -8.56
CA PRO A 233 -8.97 -12.09 -8.08
C PRO A 233 -9.08 -12.07 -6.55
N LYS A 234 -10.27 -12.39 -6.02
CA LYS A 234 -10.54 -12.34 -4.57
C LYS A 234 -9.59 -13.23 -3.76
N GLU A 235 -9.28 -14.40 -4.29
CA GLU A 235 -8.36 -15.36 -3.68
C GLU A 235 -6.94 -14.79 -3.61
N GLN A 236 -6.48 -14.13 -4.67
CA GLN A 236 -5.18 -13.46 -4.71
C GLN A 236 -5.14 -12.27 -3.75
N LEU A 237 -6.19 -11.45 -3.75
CA LEU A 237 -6.31 -10.33 -2.81
C LEU A 237 -6.22 -10.82 -1.35
N LYS A 238 -6.91 -11.94 -1.04
CA LYS A 238 -6.84 -12.56 0.30
C LYS A 238 -5.42 -13.01 0.65
N ILE A 239 -4.72 -13.66 -0.29
CA ILE A 239 -3.33 -14.10 -0.06
C ILE A 239 -2.43 -12.90 0.20
N HIS A 240 -2.48 -11.88 -0.67
CA HIS A 240 -1.64 -10.70 -0.52
C HIS A 240 -1.89 -9.98 0.80
N THR A 241 -3.17 -9.78 1.19
CA THR A 241 -3.49 -9.11 2.46
C THR A 241 -3.13 -9.92 3.70
N GLN A 242 -3.14 -11.25 3.61
CA GLN A 242 -2.68 -12.12 4.72
C GLN A 242 -1.16 -12.10 4.91
N LEU A 243 -0.40 -11.87 3.84
CA LEU A 243 1.06 -11.78 3.87
C LEU A 243 1.56 -10.36 4.14
N ALA A 244 0.69 -9.37 4.14
CA ALA A 244 1.06 -7.98 4.32
C ALA A 244 1.32 -7.64 5.78
N ASP A 245 2.41 -6.92 6.04
CA ASP A 245 2.66 -6.22 7.31
C ASP A 245 1.83 -4.94 7.39
N ILE A 246 1.61 -4.28 6.24
CA ILE A 246 0.88 -3.01 6.12
C ILE A 246 -0.10 -3.11 4.96
N VAL A 247 -1.35 -2.70 5.19
CA VAL A 247 -2.38 -2.58 4.15
C VAL A 247 -2.84 -1.14 4.04
N ILE A 248 -2.73 -0.57 2.84
CA ILE A 248 -3.19 0.78 2.52
C ILE A 248 -4.34 0.68 1.52
N VAL A 249 -5.50 1.18 1.92
CA VAL A 249 -6.68 1.18 1.05
C VAL A 249 -6.78 2.55 0.37
N ALA A 250 -6.48 2.57 -0.93
CA ALA A 250 -6.50 3.73 -1.81
C ALA A 250 -7.54 3.58 -2.94
N ALA A 251 -8.63 2.87 -2.65
CA ALA A 251 -9.75 2.68 -3.55
C ALA A 251 -10.93 3.55 -3.12
N ASP A 252 -11.62 4.15 -4.09
CA ASP A 252 -12.89 4.79 -3.84
C ASP A 252 -13.94 3.73 -3.48
N TYR A 253 -14.50 3.85 -2.29
CA TYR A 253 -15.67 3.08 -1.85
C TYR A 253 -16.98 3.68 -2.40
N THR A 254 -16.99 4.18 -3.62
CA THR A 254 -18.22 4.68 -4.25
C THR A 254 -19.20 3.57 -4.64
N GLU A 255 -18.71 2.34 -4.70
CA GLU A 255 -19.56 1.16 -4.65
C GLU A 255 -19.48 0.56 -3.22
N GLN A 256 -20.23 1.12 -2.30
CA GLN A 256 -20.73 0.27 -1.20
C GLN A 256 -21.34 -0.96 -1.87
N PRO A 257 -20.87 -2.19 -1.54
CA PRO A 257 -21.53 -3.37 -2.06
C PRO A 257 -23.03 -3.18 -1.76
N LYS A 258 -23.87 -3.38 -2.75
CA LYS A 258 -25.35 -3.26 -2.60
C LYS A 258 -25.86 -3.96 -1.36
N LEU A 259 -25.10 -4.92 -0.84
CA LEU A 259 -25.36 -5.64 0.40
C LEU A 259 -25.38 -4.73 1.65
N LEU A 260 -24.55 -3.69 1.73
CA LEU A 260 -24.49 -2.79 2.90
C LEU A 260 -25.61 -1.73 2.90
N LYS A 261 -26.19 -1.44 1.73
CA LYS A 261 -27.39 -0.58 1.62
C LYS A 261 -28.69 -1.31 1.99
N LEU A 262 -28.66 -2.63 1.99
CA LEU A 262 -29.80 -3.49 2.32
C LEU A 262 -29.85 -3.87 3.82
N MET A 263 -28.78 -3.61 4.57
CA MET A 263 -28.70 -3.93 5.99
C MET A 263 -28.66 -2.63 6.80
N GLN A 264 -29.74 -2.34 7.47
CA GLN A 264 -29.81 -1.33 8.51
C GLN A 264 -29.54 -1.99 9.87
N ALA A 265 -29.04 -1.21 10.84
CA ALA A 265 -29.00 -1.71 12.22
C ALA A 265 -30.41 -2.11 12.67
N CYS A 266 -30.52 -3.20 13.37
CA CYS A 266 -31.82 -3.62 13.90
C CYS A 266 -32.42 -2.50 14.76
N LEU A 267 -33.75 -2.26 14.63
CA LEU A 267 -34.50 -1.41 15.51
C LEU A 267 -34.52 -2.04 16.93
N GLU A 268 -34.73 -1.21 17.95
CA GLU A 268 -34.69 -1.64 19.34
C GLU A 268 -35.57 -2.89 19.63
N GLU A 269 -36.67 -3.04 18.92
CA GLU A 269 -37.57 -4.20 18.99
C GLU A 269 -36.97 -5.52 18.55
N HIS A 270 -35.85 -5.50 17.80
CA HIS A 270 -35.19 -6.69 17.25
C HIS A 270 -33.78 -6.94 17.79
N TYR A 271 -33.30 -6.14 18.75
CA TYR A 271 -31.97 -6.29 19.32
C TYR A 271 -31.72 -7.68 19.94
N SER A 272 -32.74 -8.32 20.48
CA SER A 272 -32.66 -9.65 21.10
C SER A 272 -32.91 -10.80 20.12
N TYR A 273 -33.08 -10.52 18.82
CA TYR A 273 -33.38 -11.56 17.84
C TYR A 273 -32.20 -12.52 17.63
N CYS A 274 -30.99 -11.99 17.58
CA CYS A 274 -29.77 -12.79 17.43
C CYS A 274 -29.18 -13.14 18.79
N ILE A 275 -29.05 -14.43 19.09
CA ILE A 275 -28.61 -14.91 20.43
C ILE A 275 -27.07 -14.74 20.57
N ASN A 276 -26.30 -15.20 19.58
CA ASN A 276 -24.82 -15.12 19.58
C ASN A 276 -24.32 -14.54 18.28
N GLY A 277 -24.76 -13.33 17.93
CA GLY A 277 -24.41 -12.67 16.68
C GLY A 277 -24.82 -11.21 16.62
N LEU A 278 -24.42 -10.54 15.55
CA LEU A 278 -24.83 -9.17 15.27
C LEU A 278 -26.12 -9.17 14.46
N CYS A 279 -27.12 -8.41 14.92
CA CYS A 279 -28.37 -8.24 14.22
C CYS A 279 -28.26 -7.16 13.13
N ALA A 280 -28.74 -7.47 11.92
CA ALA A 280 -28.92 -6.54 10.82
C ALA A 280 -30.31 -6.71 10.21
N PHE A 281 -31.00 -5.61 9.89
CA PHE A 281 -32.33 -5.65 9.28
C PHE A 281 -32.20 -5.56 7.76
N HIS A 282 -32.74 -6.55 7.06
CA HIS A 282 -32.72 -6.59 5.59
C HIS A 282 -33.96 -5.86 5.03
N SER A 283 -33.75 -4.71 4.44
CA SER A 283 -34.83 -3.81 4.01
C SER A 283 -35.76 -4.40 2.92
N GLU A 284 -35.26 -5.21 2.00
CA GLU A 284 -36.07 -5.86 0.97
C GLU A 284 -36.84 -7.06 1.52
N LEU A 285 -36.21 -7.86 2.38
CA LEU A 285 -36.84 -9.03 2.98
C LEU A 285 -37.71 -8.67 4.21
N ARG A 286 -37.65 -7.41 4.67
CA ARG A 286 -38.34 -6.87 5.83
C ARG A 286 -38.22 -7.76 7.07
N ARG A 287 -37.06 -8.37 7.29
CA ARG A 287 -36.79 -9.25 8.43
C ARG A 287 -35.38 -9.06 8.99
N PRO A 288 -35.15 -9.31 10.29
CA PRO A 288 -33.85 -9.32 10.89
C PRO A 288 -33.03 -10.53 10.38
N ILE A 289 -31.74 -10.33 10.13
CA ILE A 289 -30.77 -11.35 9.76
C ILE A 289 -29.63 -11.30 10.76
N CYS A 290 -29.17 -12.49 11.21
CA CYS A 290 -28.08 -12.59 12.18
C CYS A 290 -26.76 -12.91 11.49
N LYS A 291 -25.72 -12.15 11.83
CA LYS A 291 -24.33 -12.51 11.53
C LYS A 291 -23.76 -13.16 12.78
N CYS A 292 -23.63 -14.48 12.76
CA CYS A 292 -23.19 -15.24 13.91
C CYS A 292 -21.71 -14.98 14.25
N LEU A 293 -21.39 -14.99 15.54
CA LEU A 293 -20.04 -15.03 16.04
C LEU A 293 -19.35 -16.35 15.65
N ALA A 294 -18.03 -16.36 15.64
CA ALA A 294 -17.27 -17.56 15.31
C ALA A 294 -17.65 -18.72 16.24
N GLY A 295 -17.98 -19.87 15.65
CA GLY A 295 -18.43 -21.04 16.41
C GLY A 295 -19.95 -21.17 16.59
N TYR A 296 -20.74 -20.22 16.11
CA TYR A 296 -22.21 -20.30 16.16
C TYR A 296 -22.82 -20.38 14.77
N ASN A 297 -23.95 -21.08 14.66
CA ASN A 297 -24.72 -21.28 13.43
C ASN A 297 -26.23 -21.27 13.74
N GLY A 298 -27.04 -21.22 12.69
CA GLY A 298 -28.50 -21.15 12.81
C GLY A 298 -29.05 -19.77 12.45
N GLU A 299 -30.35 -19.67 12.20
CA GLU A 299 -31.03 -18.44 11.75
C GLU A 299 -30.91 -17.29 12.78
N ARG A 300 -30.85 -17.65 14.07
CA ARG A 300 -30.67 -16.73 15.19
C ARG A 300 -29.35 -16.90 15.92
N CYS A 301 -28.40 -17.65 15.34
CA CYS A 301 -27.10 -18.01 15.93
C CYS A 301 -27.25 -18.81 17.24
N GLU A 302 -28.26 -19.67 17.32
CA GLU A 302 -28.59 -20.44 18.51
C GLU A 302 -27.78 -21.74 18.65
N HIS A 303 -27.19 -22.24 17.56
CA HIS A 303 -26.45 -23.52 17.55
C HIS A 303 -24.93 -23.30 17.67
N LEU A 304 -24.33 -23.86 18.71
CA LEU A 304 -22.89 -23.93 18.86
C LEU A 304 -22.35 -25.01 17.90
N THR A 305 -21.61 -24.61 16.87
CA THR A 305 -20.91 -25.56 16.01
C THR A 305 -19.54 -25.84 16.57
N LEU A 306 -19.33 -27.01 17.14
CA LEU A 306 -18.01 -27.55 17.47
C LEU A 306 -17.31 -27.94 16.15
N ASN A 307 -16.91 -26.97 15.38
CA ASN A 307 -16.16 -27.21 14.15
C ASN A 307 -14.67 -27.39 14.48
N SER A 308 -14.31 -28.65 14.63
CA SER A 308 -12.96 -29.16 14.49
C SER A 308 -12.48 -29.07 13.02
N TYR A 309 -12.42 -27.88 12.43
CA TYR A 309 -12.06 -27.68 11.02
C TYR A 309 -10.58 -27.39 10.79
N ALA A 310 -9.71 -27.61 11.76
CA ALA A 310 -8.29 -27.31 11.59
C ALA A 310 -7.40 -28.54 11.28
N HIS A 311 -7.89 -29.79 11.38
CA HIS A 311 -6.97 -30.94 11.36
C HIS A 311 -7.04 -31.89 10.15
N THR A 312 -8.13 -31.95 9.39
CA THR A 312 -8.31 -33.06 8.44
C THR A 312 -7.68 -32.85 7.06
N SER A 313 -7.42 -31.64 6.63
CA SER A 313 -6.81 -31.41 5.30
C SER A 313 -5.28 -31.42 5.36
N TYR A 314 -4.68 -30.91 6.44
CA TYR A 314 -3.24 -30.86 6.59
C TYR A 314 -2.62 -32.26 6.79
N GLU A 315 -3.26 -33.12 7.57
CA GLU A 315 -2.80 -34.49 7.78
C GLU A 315 -2.79 -35.34 6.49
N ARG A 316 -3.78 -35.13 5.59
CA ARG A 316 -3.79 -35.82 4.28
C ARG A 316 -2.61 -35.42 3.40
N TYR A 317 -2.28 -34.13 3.36
CA TYR A 317 -1.12 -33.66 2.57
C TYR A 317 0.21 -34.08 3.18
N ILE A 318 0.35 -34.15 4.51
CA ILE A 318 1.53 -34.70 5.18
C ILE A 318 1.67 -36.19 4.86
N ALA A 319 0.62 -36.98 5.00
CA ALA A 319 0.67 -38.42 4.71
C ALA A 319 1.06 -38.71 3.24
N VAL A 320 0.50 -37.97 2.29
CA VAL A 320 0.86 -38.08 0.88
C VAL A 320 2.29 -37.62 0.62
N GLY A 321 2.75 -36.53 1.26
CA GLY A 321 4.12 -36.02 1.14
C GLY A 321 5.16 -37.02 1.70
N ILE A 322 4.88 -37.62 2.83
CA ILE A 322 5.74 -38.67 3.42
C ILE A 322 5.78 -39.91 2.53
N GLY A 323 4.63 -40.33 2.00
CA GLY A 323 4.55 -41.49 1.09
C GLY A 323 5.37 -41.29 -0.18
N ILE A 324 5.27 -40.10 -0.82
CA ILE A 324 6.06 -39.76 -2.00
C ILE A 324 7.56 -39.68 -1.64
N GLY A 325 7.92 -39.13 -0.51
CA GLY A 325 9.31 -39.04 -0.03
C GLY A 325 9.97 -40.41 0.19
N ILE A 326 9.24 -41.37 0.76
CA ILE A 326 9.71 -42.74 0.94
C ILE A 326 9.89 -43.45 -0.40
N LEU A 327 8.92 -43.31 -1.34
CA LEU A 327 8.99 -43.89 -2.68
C LEU A 327 10.18 -43.35 -3.47
N THR A 328 10.39 -42.03 -3.45
CA THR A 328 11.52 -41.42 -4.20
C THR A 328 12.88 -41.80 -3.60
N SER A 329 12.99 -41.88 -2.28
CA SER A 329 14.24 -42.33 -1.61
C SER A 329 14.52 -43.82 -1.90
N GLY A 330 13.49 -44.67 -1.95
CA GLY A 330 13.62 -46.06 -2.33
C GLY A 330 14.11 -46.24 -3.78
N ILE A 331 13.53 -45.50 -4.72
CA ILE A 331 13.96 -45.49 -6.13
C ILE A 331 15.42 -45.03 -6.26
N LEU A 332 15.80 -43.94 -5.57
CA LEU A 332 17.17 -43.44 -5.59
C LEU A 332 18.16 -44.45 -5.01
N ALA A 333 17.80 -45.15 -3.94
CA ALA A 333 18.62 -46.22 -3.36
C ALA A 333 18.82 -47.39 -4.33
N ILE A 334 17.75 -47.80 -5.08
CA ILE A 334 17.83 -48.87 -6.10
C ILE A 334 18.74 -48.40 -7.24
N ILE A 335 18.57 -47.15 -7.74
CA ILE A 335 19.43 -46.62 -8.79
C ILE A 335 20.88 -46.57 -8.33
N TYR A 336 21.14 -46.11 -7.10
CA TYR A 336 22.49 -46.07 -6.53
C TYR A 336 23.12 -47.45 -6.44
N CYS A 337 22.38 -48.45 -5.94
CA CYS A 337 22.85 -49.82 -5.89
C CYS A 337 23.11 -50.41 -7.29
N TYR A 338 22.26 -50.09 -8.27
CA TYR A 338 22.44 -50.52 -9.64
C TYR A 338 23.68 -49.92 -10.29
N VAL A 339 23.87 -48.59 -10.14
CA VAL A 339 25.05 -47.88 -10.64
C VAL A 339 26.32 -48.40 -9.97
N LYS A 340 26.30 -48.59 -8.64
CA LYS A 340 27.45 -49.12 -7.89
C LYS A 340 27.80 -50.56 -8.30
N LYS A 341 26.80 -51.39 -8.59
CA LYS A 341 26.98 -52.76 -9.09
C LYS A 341 27.55 -52.73 -10.50
N ARG A 342 27.13 -51.81 -11.35
CA ARG A 342 27.62 -51.61 -12.72
C ARG A 342 29.05 -51.06 -12.73
N CYS A 343 29.36 -50.07 -11.88
CA CYS A 343 30.71 -49.55 -11.74
C CYS A 343 31.71 -50.58 -11.20
N ARG A 344 31.27 -51.53 -10.37
CA ARG A 344 32.14 -52.65 -9.93
C ARG A 344 32.47 -53.66 -11.05
N LYS A 345 31.59 -53.77 -12.05
CA LYS A 345 31.83 -54.61 -13.26
C LYS A 345 32.70 -53.92 -14.31
N LEU A 346 32.90 -52.62 -14.24
CA LEU A 346 33.69 -51.81 -15.17
C LEU A 346 35.08 -51.42 -14.62
N LYS A 347 35.64 -52.21 -13.71
CA LYS A 347 37.08 -52.13 -13.45
C LYS A 347 37.86 -52.79 -14.60
N SER A 348 38.02 -52.02 -15.66
CA SER A 348 38.94 -52.31 -16.75
C SER A 348 40.37 -52.03 -16.29
N PRO A 349 41.34 -52.89 -16.58
CA PRO A 349 42.74 -52.75 -16.22
C PRO A 349 43.46 -51.85 -17.20
N TYR A 350 43.40 -50.54 -17.05
CA TYR A 350 44.31 -49.62 -17.73
C TYR A 350 45.37 -49.16 -16.72
N LYS A 351 46.60 -49.68 -16.92
CA LYS A 351 47.80 -49.14 -16.33
C LYS A 351 48.07 -47.74 -16.96
N VAL A 352 48.10 -46.74 -16.11
CA VAL A 352 48.64 -45.41 -16.53
C VAL A 352 50.17 -45.57 -16.51
N CYS A 353 50.78 -45.45 -17.71
CA CYS A 353 52.22 -45.25 -17.83
C CYS A 353 52.51 -43.79 -17.56
N THR A 354 53.15 -43.51 -16.45
CA THR A 354 53.85 -42.24 -16.20
C THR A 354 55.11 -42.24 -17.07
N GLY A 355 55.16 -41.40 -18.06
CA GLY A 355 56.36 -41.08 -18.83
C GLY A 355 56.90 -39.72 -18.36
N GLU A 356 57.92 -39.76 -17.53
CA GLU A 356 58.89 -38.67 -17.41
C GLU A 356 59.74 -38.61 -18.70
N THR A 357 59.93 -37.43 -19.21
CA THR A 357 61.20 -36.91 -19.81
C THR A 357 60.90 -35.45 -20.23
N ALA A 358 61.51 -34.50 -19.58
CA ALA A 358 62.73 -33.78 -19.85
C ALA A 358 62.87 -33.25 -21.33
N LEU A 359 62.62 -31.99 -21.52
CA LEU A 359 63.55 -30.99 -22.02
C LEU A 359 62.82 -29.62 -22.04
#